data_9b009d3df66c9cd168851ee615ddb7ce
#
_entry.id   9b009d3df66c9cd168851ee615ddb7ce
#
_cell.length_a   1.000
_cell.length_b   1.000
_cell.length_c   1.000
_cell.angle_alpha   90.00
_cell.angle_beta   90.00
_cell.angle_gamma   90.00
#
_symmetry.space_group_name_H-M   'P 1'
#
loop_
_entity.id
_entity.type
_entity.pdbx_description
1 polymer ?
#
loop_
_entity_poly.entity_id
_entity_poly.type
_entity_poly.pdbx_seq_one_letter_code
_entity_poly.pdbx_strand_id
1 'polypeptide(L)'
;MSDNFDKILRQLSHHSEILKHHKRPSGAIGKIITNMKEAQILLNRYPNSAEAKAAVSQLMRAKDSAKSAIEAANTYIDIVAEILGENTVSEEVLAFLHVENRLTDLNMAKVSLFEVGEYSALKSRPGRDGMEMDHIPSKAALCEVACRYIENKIDRELYGVEQEAVLKFVEKLGGAIAVPKEMHNHLSRTIRGRNTDTRIRQDSSDIIRAIKADVDAYTPELRRRGYSDNDIKMIYNDLVKRYKYVMEQICRHK
;
A
#
# COMPACT_ATOMS: atom_id res chain seq x y z
N MET A 1 -17.22 19.60 -23.25
CA MET A 1 -17.02 18.91 -21.95
C MET A 1 -15.52 18.63 -21.68
N SER A 2 -14.76 18.24 -22.70
CA SER A 2 -13.32 17.99 -22.62
C SER A 2 -12.53 19.17 -22.04
N ASP A 3 -12.68 20.38 -22.59
CA ASP A 3 -11.84 21.53 -22.22
C ASP A 3 -11.93 21.96 -20.75
N ASN A 4 -13.10 21.83 -20.14
CA ASN A 4 -13.29 22.18 -18.73
C ASN A 4 -12.74 21.11 -17.79
N PHE A 5 -12.80 19.84 -18.20
CA PHE A 5 -12.20 18.71 -17.48
C PHE A 5 -10.67 18.79 -17.50
N ASP A 6 -10.08 19.03 -18.67
CA ASP A 6 -8.64 19.23 -18.84
C ASP A 6 -8.11 20.44 -18.07
N LYS A 7 -8.90 21.51 -17.96
CA LYS A 7 -8.58 22.69 -17.15
C LYS A 7 -8.53 22.36 -15.66
N ILE A 8 -9.51 21.61 -15.16
CA ILE A 8 -9.56 21.18 -13.76
C ILE A 8 -8.42 20.19 -13.46
N LEU A 9 -8.17 19.24 -14.35
CA LEU A 9 -7.08 18.29 -14.22
C LEU A 9 -5.72 19.01 -14.17
N ARG A 10 -5.52 20.02 -15.01
CA ARG A 10 -4.31 20.89 -14.97
C ARG A 10 -4.19 21.66 -13.68
N GLN A 11 -5.28 22.25 -13.17
CA GLN A 11 -5.27 22.96 -11.89
C GLN A 11 -4.94 22.03 -10.71
N LEU A 12 -5.58 20.86 -10.65
CA LEU A 12 -5.28 19.85 -9.62
C LEU A 12 -3.85 19.31 -9.75
N SER A 13 -3.39 19.12 -10.99
CA SER A 13 -2.01 18.69 -11.26
C SER A 13 -0.99 19.78 -10.88
N HIS A 14 -1.30 21.05 -11.05
CA HIS A 14 -0.44 22.16 -10.61
C HIS A 14 -0.36 22.24 -9.08
N HIS A 15 -1.46 22.04 -8.37
CA HIS A 15 -1.43 21.87 -6.91
C HIS A 15 -0.70 20.59 -6.48
N SER A 16 -0.71 19.57 -7.33
CA SER A 16 0.07 18.34 -7.09
C SER A 16 1.55 18.49 -7.46
N GLU A 17 1.97 19.58 -8.12
CA GLU A 17 3.41 19.86 -8.32
C GLU A 17 4.14 20.10 -7.01
N ILE A 18 3.45 20.59 -5.99
CA ILE A 18 3.93 20.57 -4.60
C ILE A 18 4.04 19.11 -4.08
N LEU A 19 3.27 18.18 -4.68
CA LEU A 19 3.25 16.74 -4.42
C LEU A 19 4.02 15.95 -5.50
N LYS A 20 4.84 16.62 -6.31
CA LYS A 20 5.51 16.15 -7.54
C LYS A 20 6.36 14.89 -7.41
N HIS A 21 6.62 14.46 -6.21
CA HIS A 21 7.40 13.26 -5.96
C HIS A 21 6.55 12.03 -5.57
N HIS A 22 5.22 12.17 -5.62
CA HIS A 22 4.31 11.09 -5.25
C HIS A 22 3.75 10.42 -6.51
N LYS A 23 4.25 9.24 -6.86
CA LYS A 23 3.53 8.33 -7.78
C LYS A 23 2.15 7.95 -7.23
N ARG A 24 1.93 8.20 -5.92
CA ARG A 24 0.68 7.98 -5.19
C ARG A 24 0.39 9.15 -4.30
N PRO A 25 -0.43 10.07 -4.75
CA PRO A 25 -0.88 11.15 -3.90
C PRO A 25 -1.61 10.59 -2.66
N SER A 26 -1.06 10.81 -1.48
CA SER A 26 -1.74 10.50 -0.22
C SER A 26 -2.73 11.61 0.10
N GLY A 27 -3.93 11.22 0.52
CA GLY A 27 -4.98 12.14 0.92
C GLY A 27 -6.03 12.43 -0.16
N ALA A 28 -6.98 13.31 0.20
CA ALA A 28 -8.17 13.58 -0.60
C ALA A 28 -7.88 14.11 -2.01
N ILE A 29 -6.95 15.07 -2.12
CA ILE A 29 -6.57 15.69 -3.41
C ILE A 29 -5.91 14.66 -4.32
N GLY A 30 -5.08 13.79 -3.74
CA GLY A 30 -4.42 12.76 -4.48
C GLY A 30 -5.35 11.71 -5.08
N LYS A 31 -6.33 11.26 -4.31
CA LYS A 31 -7.37 10.36 -4.81
C LYS A 31 -8.16 11.01 -5.95
N ILE A 32 -8.50 12.29 -5.83
CA ILE A 32 -9.20 13.04 -6.89
C ILE A 32 -8.36 13.06 -8.17
N ILE A 33 -7.06 13.35 -8.09
CA ILE A 33 -6.18 13.40 -9.27
C ILE A 33 -6.07 12.03 -9.93
N THR A 34 -5.85 10.96 -9.14
CA THR A 34 -5.78 9.60 -9.65
C THR A 34 -7.07 9.23 -10.37
N ASN A 35 -8.21 9.44 -9.72
CA ASN A 35 -9.53 9.12 -10.27
C ASN A 35 -9.87 9.95 -11.52
N MET A 36 -9.44 11.22 -11.58
CA MET A 36 -9.63 12.05 -12.78
C MET A 36 -8.76 11.59 -13.95
N LYS A 37 -7.54 11.13 -13.71
CA LYS A 37 -6.67 10.54 -14.75
C LYS A 37 -7.27 9.25 -15.30
N GLU A 38 -7.75 8.38 -14.42
CA GLU A 38 -8.45 7.16 -14.80
C GLU A 38 -9.72 7.47 -15.60
N ALA A 39 -10.52 8.44 -15.14
CA ALA A 39 -11.69 8.93 -15.86
C ALA A 39 -11.37 9.46 -17.26
N GLN A 40 -10.26 10.17 -17.41
CA GLN A 40 -9.81 10.66 -18.73
C GLN A 40 -9.44 9.52 -19.67
N ILE A 41 -8.71 8.53 -19.17
CA ILE A 41 -8.35 7.32 -19.94
C ILE A 41 -9.61 6.61 -20.43
N LEU A 42 -10.59 6.44 -19.55
CA LEU A 42 -11.85 5.76 -19.85
C LEU A 42 -12.71 6.54 -20.85
N LEU A 43 -12.81 7.88 -20.70
CA LEU A 43 -13.46 8.72 -21.69
C LEU A 43 -12.80 8.65 -23.07
N ASN A 44 -11.48 8.59 -23.13
CA ASN A 44 -10.75 8.46 -24.37
C ASN A 44 -10.99 7.08 -25.02
N ARG A 45 -11.14 6.04 -24.21
CA ARG A 45 -11.40 4.67 -24.68
C ARG A 45 -12.86 4.45 -25.09
N TYR A 46 -13.80 5.13 -24.42
CA TYR A 46 -15.25 4.99 -24.62
C TYR A 46 -15.95 6.34 -24.75
N PRO A 47 -15.65 7.12 -25.80
CA PRO A 47 -16.10 8.52 -25.93
C PRO A 47 -17.62 8.67 -26.09
N ASN A 48 -18.33 7.60 -26.42
CA ASN A 48 -19.77 7.60 -26.65
C ASN A 48 -20.58 7.02 -25.48
N SER A 49 -19.97 6.52 -24.42
CA SER A 49 -20.69 6.00 -23.26
C SER A 49 -21.43 7.12 -22.54
N ALA A 50 -22.76 6.99 -22.42
CA ALA A 50 -23.61 7.92 -21.69
C ALA A 50 -23.28 7.93 -20.19
N GLU A 51 -22.97 6.76 -19.66
CA GLU A 51 -22.63 6.52 -18.26
C GLU A 51 -21.27 7.17 -17.91
N ALA A 52 -20.27 7.01 -18.75
CA ALA A 52 -18.97 7.66 -18.59
C ALA A 52 -19.11 9.20 -18.59
N LYS A 53 -19.92 9.73 -19.49
CA LYS A 53 -20.23 11.18 -19.53
C LYS A 53 -21.01 11.65 -18.30
N ALA A 54 -21.97 10.87 -17.81
CA ALA A 54 -22.75 11.19 -16.62
C ALA A 54 -21.85 11.22 -15.37
N ALA A 55 -20.98 10.23 -15.21
CA ALA A 55 -20.06 10.14 -14.10
C ALA A 55 -19.01 11.26 -14.09
N VAL A 56 -18.45 11.63 -15.24
CA VAL A 56 -17.59 12.83 -15.36
C VAL A 56 -18.36 14.10 -14.99
N SER A 57 -19.64 14.22 -15.40
CA SER A 57 -20.46 15.36 -15.02
C SER A 57 -20.70 15.44 -13.51
N GLN A 58 -20.82 14.30 -12.82
CA GLN A 58 -20.89 14.23 -11.36
C GLN A 58 -19.59 14.68 -10.69
N LEU A 59 -18.44 14.19 -11.17
CA LEU A 59 -17.11 14.65 -10.72
C LEU A 59 -16.95 16.16 -10.85
N MET A 60 -17.42 16.73 -11.96
CA MET A 60 -17.36 18.15 -12.22
C MET A 60 -18.24 18.97 -11.27
N ARG A 61 -19.43 18.45 -10.89
CA ARG A 61 -20.33 19.11 -9.93
C ARG A 61 -19.82 19.02 -8.49
N ALA A 62 -19.09 17.94 -8.18
CA ALA A 62 -18.58 17.68 -6.83
C ALA A 62 -17.28 18.44 -6.50
N LYS A 63 -16.75 19.26 -7.42
CA LYS A 63 -15.46 19.97 -7.29
C LYS A 63 -15.38 20.93 -6.09
N ASP A 64 -16.51 21.36 -5.56
CA ASP A 64 -16.59 22.37 -4.51
C ASP A 64 -16.42 21.79 -3.09
N SER A 65 -16.38 20.46 -2.96
CA SER A 65 -16.12 19.77 -1.70
C SER A 65 -15.19 18.56 -1.94
N ALA A 66 -14.04 18.53 -1.26
CA ALA A 66 -13.09 17.41 -1.38
C ALA A 66 -13.73 16.06 -1.03
N LYS A 67 -14.62 16.02 -0.04
CA LYS A 67 -15.36 14.82 0.35
C LYS A 67 -16.31 14.35 -0.74
N SER A 68 -17.13 15.27 -1.27
CA SER A 68 -18.08 14.98 -2.36
C SER A 68 -17.37 14.60 -3.66
N ALA A 69 -16.21 15.22 -3.93
CA ALA A 69 -15.39 14.85 -5.09
C ALA A 69 -14.81 13.44 -4.97
N ILE A 70 -14.40 13.02 -3.77
CA ILE A 70 -13.93 11.65 -3.52
C ILE A 70 -15.08 10.64 -3.67
N GLU A 71 -16.24 10.94 -3.10
CA GLU A 71 -17.42 10.09 -3.20
C GLU A 71 -17.88 9.95 -4.67
N ALA A 72 -17.94 11.05 -5.40
CA ALA A 72 -18.29 11.05 -6.82
C ALA A 72 -17.24 10.31 -7.68
N ALA A 73 -15.97 10.44 -7.34
CA ALA A 73 -14.89 9.73 -8.02
C ALA A 73 -14.93 8.22 -7.77
N ASN A 74 -15.23 7.79 -6.54
CA ASN A 74 -15.40 6.38 -6.22
C ASN A 74 -16.62 5.80 -6.95
N THR A 75 -17.77 6.50 -6.92
CA THR A 75 -18.98 6.10 -7.66
C THR A 75 -18.70 6.00 -9.16
N TYR A 76 -17.89 6.92 -9.71
CA TYR A 76 -17.50 6.87 -11.11
C TYR A 76 -16.68 5.62 -11.43
N ILE A 77 -15.70 5.31 -10.60
CA ILE A 77 -14.84 4.10 -10.78
C ILE A 77 -15.72 2.85 -10.73
N ASP A 78 -16.62 2.77 -9.75
CA ASP A 78 -17.54 1.65 -9.61
C ASP A 78 -18.44 1.48 -10.84
N ILE A 79 -19.05 2.57 -11.33
CA ILE A 79 -19.91 2.53 -12.53
C ILE A 79 -19.11 2.15 -13.77
N VAL A 80 -17.93 2.72 -13.95
CA VAL A 80 -17.11 2.44 -15.12
C VAL A 80 -16.53 1.02 -15.06
N ALA A 81 -16.11 0.56 -13.89
CA ALA A 81 -15.67 -0.80 -13.67
C ALA A 81 -16.80 -1.82 -13.96
N GLU A 82 -18.04 -1.49 -13.57
CA GLU A 82 -19.22 -2.30 -13.88
C GLU A 82 -19.50 -2.36 -15.40
N ILE A 83 -19.44 -1.22 -16.10
CA ILE A 83 -19.69 -1.12 -17.55
C ILE A 83 -18.63 -1.84 -18.35
N LEU A 84 -17.37 -1.80 -17.92
CA LEU A 84 -16.25 -2.40 -18.62
C LEU A 84 -16.04 -3.87 -18.24
N GLY A 85 -16.74 -4.38 -17.22
CA GLY A 85 -16.42 -5.67 -16.62
C GLY A 85 -15.05 -5.66 -15.92
N GLU A 86 -14.46 -4.47 -15.72
CA GLU A 86 -13.14 -4.26 -15.13
C GLU A 86 -13.21 -4.07 -13.61
N ASN A 87 -14.23 -4.62 -12.93
CA ASN A 87 -14.25 -4.76 -11.46
C ASN A 87 -13.18 -5.75 -10.97
N THR A 88 -12.32 -6.19 -11.87
CA THR A 88 -11.27 -7.15 -11.58
C THR A 88 -9.91 -6.53 -11.84
N VAL A 89 -9.00 -6.76 -10.93
CA VAL A 89 -7.57 -6.60 -11.17
C VAL A 89 -7.24 -7.37 -12.45
N SER A 90 -6.54 -6.75 -13.40
CA SER A 90 -6.21 -7.40 -14.67
C SER A 90 -5.48 -8.73 -14.44
N GLU A 91 -5.69 -9.71 -15.33
CA GLU A 91 -5.01 -11.01 -15.26
C GLU A 91 -3.48 -10.85 -15.21
N GLU A 92 -2.98 -9.85 -15.94
CA GLU A 92 -1.58 -9.46 -15.96
C GLU A 92 -1.04 -9.10 -14.55
N VAL A 93 -1.79 -8.31 -13.78
CA VAL A 93 -1.42 -7.96 -12.40
C VAL A 93 -1.73 -9.10 -11.44
N LEU A 94 -2.83 -9.83 -11.62
CA LEU A 94 -3.15 -11.00 -10.81
C LEU A 94 -2.07 -12.07 -10.89
N ALA A 95 -1.42 -12.23 -12.04
CA ALA A 95 -0.30 -13.14 -12.19
C ALA A 95 0.84 -12.84 -11.19
N PHE A 96 1.10 -11.58 -10.85
CA PHE A 96 2.10 -11.20 -9.84
C PHE A 96 1.64 -11.42 -8.39
N LEU A 97 0.32 -11.51 -8.17
CA LEU A 97 -0.28 -11.58 -6.83
C LEU A 97 -0.74 -13.00 -6.48
N HIS A 98 -0.52 -13.96 -7.37
CA HIS A 98 -0.94 -15.33 -7.17
C HIS A 98 -0.07 -16.00 -6.11
N VAL A 99 -0.61 -16.11 -4.90
CA VAL A 99 -0.04 -16.94 -3.85
C VAL A 99 -0.66 -18.31 -3.97
N GLU A 100 0.15 -19.34 -4.25
CA GLU A 100 -0.27 -20.69 -3.92
C GLU A 100 -0.76 -20.69 -2.47
N ASN A 101 -2.01 -21.12 -2.26
CA ASN A 101 -2.55 -21.34 -0.93
C ASN A 101 -1.75 -22.45 -0.25
N ARG A 102 -0.54 -22.10 0.22
CA ARG A 102 0.10 -22.90 1.24
C ARG A 102 -0.77 -22.71 2.47
N LEU A 103 -1.56 -23.71 2.77
CA LEU A 103 -1.99 -23.97 4.12
C LEU A 103 -0.72 -24.07 4.97
N THR A 104 -0.23 -22.90 5.39
CA THR A 104 0.73 -22.86 6.48
C THR A 104 -0.03 -23.46 7.64
N ASP A 105 0.44 -24.59 8.13
CA ASP A 105 0.00 -25.15 9.41
C ASP A 105 -0.10 -23.96 10.35
N LEU A 106 -1.34 -23.59 10.67
CA LEU A 106 -1.61 -22.52 11.61
C LEU A 106 -1.02 -22.98 12.92
N ASN A 107 0.20 -22.57 13.19
CA ASN A 107 0.82 -22.82 14.47
C ASN A 107 -0.04 -22.10 15.50
N MET A 108 -0.91 -22.87 16.17
CA MET A 108 -1.87 -22.37 17.17
C MET A 108 -1.18 -21.87 18.44
N ALA A 109 0.15 -21.85 18.45
CA ALA A 109 0.93 -21.33 19.56
C ALA A 109 0.66 -19.84 19.79
N LYS A 110 0.64 -19.45 21.05
CA LYS A 110 0.56 -18.07 21.50
C LYS A 110 1.67 -17.22 20.84
N VAL A 111 1.33 -15.99 20.46
CA VAL A 111 2.34 -15.06 19.92
C VAL A 111 3.30 -14.65 21.03
N SER A 112 4.59 -14.76 20.76
CA SER A 112 5.64 -14.36 21.71
C SER A 112 6.05 -12.89 21.50
N LEU A 113 6.52 -12.27 22.57
CA LEU A 113 7.05 -10.91 22.53
C LEU A 113 8.25 -10.85 21.56
N PHE A 114 8.25 -9.86 20.66
CA PHE A 114 9.24 -9.66 19.59
C PHE A 114 9.32 -10.80 18.57
N GLU A 115 8.34 -11.66 18.54
CA GLU A 115 8.25 -12.67 17.49
C GLU A 115 8.15 -12.01 16.12
N VAL A 116 8.99 -12.46 15.20
CA VAL A 116 8.97 -12.05 13.80
C VAL A 116 8.22 -13.08 12.97
N GLY A 117 7.32 -12.62 12.12
CA GLY A 117 6.57 -13.51 11.26
C GLY A 117 5.86 -12.76 10.12
N GLU A 118 5.07 -13.50 9.37
CA GLU A 118 4.13 -12.93 8.42
C GLU A 118 3.02 -12.21 9.18
N TYR A 119 2.67 -10.99 8.75
CA TYR A 119 1.69 -10.18 9.45
C TYR A 119 0.35 -10.88 9.63
N SER A 120 -0.20 -11.48 8.56
CA SER A 120 -1.49 -12.17 8.63
C SER A 120 -1.44 -13.39 9.54
N ALA A 121 -0.35 -14.14 9.53
CA ALA A 121 -0.16 -15.32 10.38
C ALA A 121 -0.06 -14.92 11.86
N LEU A 122 0.72 -13.89 12.20
CA LEU A 122 0.81 -13.39 13.58
C LEU A 122 -0.53 -12.79 14.04
N LYS A 123 -1.20 -12.03 13.17
CA LYS A 123 -2.47 -11.35 13.50
C LYS A 123 -3.62 -12.32 13.72
N SER A 124 -3.65 -13.46 13.03
CA SER A 124 -4.71 -14.45 13.13
C SER A 124 -4.58 -15.36 14.36
N ARG A 125 -3.39 -15.43 14.98
CA ARG A 125 -3.14 -16.32 16.12
C ARG A 125 -3.88 -15.86 17.37
N PRO A 126 -4.42 -16.79 18.16
CA PRO A 126 -5.06 -16.49 19.44
C PRO A 126 -4.00 -16.08 20.49
N GLY A 127 -4.45 -15.47 21.58
CA GLY A 127 -3.58 -15.21 22.75
C GLY A 127 -2.51 -14.15 22.50
N ARG A 128 -2.84 -13.08 21.80
CA ARG A 128 -1.91 -11.95 21.53
C ARG A 128 -1.63 -11.07 22.76
N ASP A 129 -2.40 -11.21 23.85
CA ASP A 129 -2.20 -10.54 25.15
C ASP A 129 -1.90 -9.03 25.04
N GLY A 130 -2.67 -8.31 24.25
CA GLY A 130 -2.48 -6.87 24.04
C GLY A 130 -1.30 -6.50 23.13
N MET A 131 -0.66 -7.46 22.48
CA MET A 131 0.35 -7.18 21.46
C MET A 131 -0.29 -6.73 20.15
N GLU A 132 0.38 -5.83 19.47
CA GLU A 132 0.10 -5.39 18.10
C GLU A 132 1.22 -5.86 17.18
N MET A 133 0.87 -6.02 15.91
CA MET A 133 1.81 -6.44 14.87
C MET A 133 2.29 -5.19 14.14
N ASP A 134 3.55 -4.83 14.31
CA ASP A 134 4.14 -3.70 13.59
C ASP A 134 4.77 -4.20 12.29
N HIS A 135 4.29 -3.66 11.16
CA HIS A 135 4.87 -3.96 9.86
C HIS A 135 6.28 -3.38 9.72
N ILE A 136 7.25 -4.24 9.44
CA ILE A 136 8.63 -3.86 9.18
C ILE A 136 9.13 -4.52 7.88
N PRO A 137 9.42 -3.75 6.82
CA PRO A 137 9.21 -2.31 6.69
C PRO A 137 7.71 -1.94 6.65
N SER A 138 7.39 -0.64 6.73
CA SER A 138 5.98 -0.23 6.67
C SER A 138 5.30 -0.79 5.42
N LYS A 139 4.02 -1.17 5.55
CA LYS A 139 3.24 -1.68 4.40
C LYS A 139 3.21 -0.71 3.23
N ALA A 140 3.21 0.60 3.49
CA ALA A 140 3.20 1.62 2.44
C ALA A 140 4.52 1.65 1.66
N ALA A 141 5.67 1.58 2.34
CA ALA A 141 6.98 1.51 1.68
C ALA A 141 7.14 0.21 0.89
N LEU A 142 6.71 -0.93 1.46
CA LEU A 142 6.75 -2.22 0.77
C LEU A 142 5.83 -2.24 -0.46
N CYS A 143 4.64 -1.66 -0.35
CA CYS A 143 3.71 -1.52 -1.46
C CYS A 143 4.31 -0.66 -2.59
N GLU A 144 4.97 0.46 -2.26
CA GLU A 144 5.63 1.32 -3.22
C GLU A 144 6.70 0.58 -4.03
N VAL A 145 7.52 -0.26 -3.36
CA VAL A 145 8.52 -1.10 -4.03
C VAL A 145 7.85 -2.14 -4.93
N ALA A 146 6.84 -2.84 -4.42
CA ALA A 146 6.14 -3.88 -5.14
C ALA A 146 5.45 -3.33 -6.41
N CYS A 147 4.76 -2.20 -6.27
CA CYS A 147 4.11 -1.57 -7.43
C CYS A 147 5.10 -1.10 -8.48
N ARG A 148 6.17 -0.45 -8.08
CA ARG A 148 7.23 -0.02 -9.00
C ARG A 148 7.85 -1.19 -9.74
N TYR A 149 8.04 -2.32 -9.06
CA TYR A 149 8.52 -3.54 -9.70
C TYR A 149 7.54 -4.04 -10.77
N ILE A 150 6.25 -4.16 -10.43
CA ILE A 150 5.21 -4.63 -11.36
C ILE A 150 5.06 -3.65 -12.53
N GLU A 151 4.94 -2.34 -12.27
CA GLU A 151 4.85 -1.28 -13.29
C GLU A 151 6.00 -1.33 -14.29
N ASN A 152 7.23 -1.58 -13.81
CA ASN A 152 8.39 -1.74 -14.67
C ASN A 152 8.34 -3.03 -15.52
N LYS A 153 7.63 -4.06 -15.06
CA LYS A 153 7.50 -5.33 -15.80
C LYS A 153 6.43 -5.27 -16.87
N ILE A 154 5.32 -4.60 -16.59
CA ILE A 154 4.19 -4.48 -17.52
C ILE A 154 4.26 -3.20 -18.38
N ASP A 155 5.31 -2.39 -18.20
CA ASP A 155 5.57 -1.13 -18.93
C ASP A 155 4.40 -0.12 -18.88
N ARG A 156 3.67 -0.10 -17.76
CA ARG A 156 2.61 0.87 -17.49
C ARG A 156 2.41 1.11 -16.00
N GLU A 157 1.76 2.23 -15.66
CA GLU A 157 1.32 2.48 -14.28
C GLU A 157 0.17 1.53 -13.89
N LEU A 158 0.11 1.16 -12.61
CA LEU A 158 -0.99 0.39 -12.04
C LEU A 158 -2.21 1.30 -11.82
N TYR A 159 -3.39 0.80 -12.13
CA TYR A 159 -4.66 1.45 -11.77
C TYR A 159 -4.92 1.39 -10.26
N GLY A 160 -5.83 2.25 -9.76
CA GLY A 160 -6.12 2.34 -8.33
C GLY A 160 -6.50 1.00 -7.68
N VAL A 161 -7.36 0.21 -8.35
CA VAL A 161 -7.76 -1.14 -7.91
C VAL A 161 -6.58 -2.13 -7.89
N GLU A 162 -5.68 -2.04 -8.87
CA GLU A 162 -4.49 -2.88 -8.93
C GLU A 162 -3.50 -2.50 -7.83
N GLN A 163 -3.31 -1.20 -7.57
CA GLN A 163 -2.51 -0.72 -6.46
C GLN A 163 -3.06 -1.18 -5.11
N GLU A 164 -4.39 -1.16 -4.94
CA GLU A 164 -5.04 -1.66 -3.73
C GLU A 164 -4.86 -3.17 -3.57
N ALA A 165 -4.92 -3.93 -4.67
CA ALA A 165 -4.64 -5.37 -4.65
C ALA A 165 -3.21 -5.65 -4.22
N VAL A 166 -2.21 -4.91 -4.76
CA VAL A 166 -0.82 -5.00 -4.33
C VAL A 166 -0.68 -4.63 -2.85
N LEU A 167 -1.35 -3.57 -2.38
CA LEU A 167 -1.33 -3.19 -0.98
C LEU A 167 -1.86 -4.30 -0.06
N LYS A 168 -2.99 -4.92 -0.41
CA LYS A 168 -3.57 -6.05 0.34
C LYS A 168 -2.63 -7.25 0.35
N PHE A 169 -1.99 -7.53 -0.79
CA PHE A 169 -1.02 -8.61 -0.91
C PHE A 169 0.18 -8.41 0.00
N VAL A 170 0.84 -7.25 -0.07
CA VAL A 170 2.01 -6.95 0.78
C VAL A 170 1.63 -6.78 2.25
N GLU A 171 0.43 -6.30 2.56
CA GLU A 171 -0.09 -6.25 3.93
C GLU A 171 -0.21 -7.65 4.52
N LYS A 172 -0.73 -8.60 3.74
CA LYS A 172 -0.92 -9.99 4.18
C LYS A 172 0.41 -10.68 4.43
N LEU A 173 1.32 -10.64 3.46
CA LEU A 173 2.57 -11.42 3.45
C LEU A 173 3.76 -10.69 4.09
N GLY A 174 3.65 -9.39 4.29
CA GLY A 174 4.73 -8.56 4.82
C GLY A 174 5.23 -9.05 6.18
N GLY A 175 6.50 -8.78 6.44
CA GLY A 175 7.11 -9.05 7.73
C GLY A 175 6.54 -8.15 8.81
N ALA A 176 6.34 -8.71 9.99
CA ALA A 176 5.93 -7.96 11.16
C ALA A 176 6.63 -8.46 12.43
N ILE A 177 6.71 -7.60 13.42
CA ILE A 177 7.17 -7.91 14.76
C ILE A 177 6.03 -7.74 15.76
N ALA A 178 5.86 -8.69 16.66
CA ALA A 178 4.85 -8.63 17.71
C ALA A 178 5.37 -7.80 18.89
N VAL A 179 4.72 -6.68 19.18
CA VAL A 179 5.12 -5.76 20.25
C VAL A 179 3.94 -5.34 21.10
N PRO A 180 4.12 -5.02 22.41
CA PRO A 180 3.07 -4.43 23.20
C PRO A 180 2.53 -3.14 22.57
N LYS A 181 1.23 -2.91 22.66
CA LYS A 181 0.56 -1.74 22.08
C LYS A 181 1.22 -0.41 22.49
N GLU A 182 1.66 -0.32 23.74
CA GLU A 182 2.37 0.87 24.23
C GLU A 182 3.69 1.08 23.48
N MET A 183 4.49 0.03 23.33
CA MET A 183 5.74 0.09 22.57
C MET A 183 5.50 0.44 21.11
N HIS A 184 4.50 -0.18 20.47
CA HIS A 184 4.10 0.15 19.12
C HIS A 184 3.80 1.65 18.98
N ASN A 185 3.00 2.21 19.89
CA ASN A 185 2.65 3.62 19.87
C ASN A 185 3.86 4.56 20.07
N HIS A 186 4.84 4.18 20.87
CA HIS A 186 5.96 5.06 21.24
C HIS A 186 7.19 4.88 20.34
N LEU A 187 7.50 3.66 19.91
CA LEU A 187 8.75 3.32 19.25
C LEU A 187 8.63 3.11 17.75
N SER A 188 7.46 2.65 17.26
CA SER A 188 7.29 2.47 15.81
C SER A 188 7.53 3.77 15.05
N ARG A 189 8.43 3.70 14.05
CA ARG A 189 8.78 4.84 13.19
C ARG A 189 7.65 5.21 12.21
N THR A 190 6.73 4.29 11.98
CA THR A 190 5.77 4.35 10.87
C THR A 190 4.32 4.36 11.32
N ILE A 191 4.06 4.37 12.64
CA ILE A 191 2.69 4.40 13.15
C ILE A 191 2.02 5.76 12.93
N ARG A 192 0.76 5.74 12.49
CA ARG A 192 -0.09 6.93 12.33
C ARG A 192 0.59 8.02 11.48
N GLY A 193 0.55 9.28 11.91
CA GLY A 193 1.16 10.41 11.21
C GLY A 193 2.70 10.41 11.11
N ARG A 194 3.38 9.43 11.73
CA ARG A 194 4.83 9.28 11.56
C ARG A 194 5.22 8.67 10.22
N ASN A 195 4.32 7.94 9.57
CA ASN A 195 4.54 7.38 8.23
C ASN A 195 4.20 8.42 7.16
N THR A 196 4.97 9.50 7.14
CA THR A 196 4.81 10.58 6.15
C THR A 196 5.22 10.11 4.76
N ASP A 197 4.73 10.82 3.74
CA ASP A 197 5.09 10.53 2.35
C ASP A 197 6.60 10.63 2.09
N THR A 198 7.26 11.57 2.75
CA THR A 198 8.72 11.68 2.70
C THR A 198 9.39 10.42 3.24
N ARG A 199 8.89 9.89 4.36
CA ARG A 199 9.40 8.65 4.95
C ARG A 199 9.12 7.45 4.05
N ILE A 200 7.91 7.33 3.52
CA ILE A 200 7.56 6.25 2.59
C ILE A 200 8.52 6.22 1.40
N ARG A 201 8.82 7.37 0.80
CA ARG A 201 9.80 7.47 -0.30
C ARG A 201 11.22 7.09 0.12
N GLN A 202 11.68 7.59 1.27
CA GLN A 202 13.01 7.25 1.77
C GLN A 202 13.13 5.77 2.07
N ASP A 203 12.13 5.21 2.75
CA ASP A 203 12.11 3.81 3.14
C ASP A 203 11.95 2.90 1.90
N SER A 204 11.15 3.29 0.90
CA SER A 204 11.00 2.54 -0.36
C SER A 204 12.21 2.65 -1.29
N SER A 205 13.06 3.65 -1.13
CA SER A 205 14.31 3.77 -1.91
C SER A 205 15.38 2.78 -1.45
N ASP A 206 15.37 2.41 -0.16
CA ASP A 206 16.29 1.43 0.44
C ASP A 206 15.58 0.69 1.59
N ILE A 207 14.86 -0.36 1.23
CA ILE A 207 14.07 -1.16 2.18
C ILE A 207 14.95 -1.85 3.23
N ILE A 208 16.16 -2.26 2.88
CA ILE A 208 17.07 -2.92 3.84
C ILE A 208 17.50 -1.94 4.92
N ARG A 209 17.80 -0.70 4.54
CA ARG A 209 18.08 0.37 5.49
C ARG A 209 16.85 0.73 6.33
N ALA A 210 15.66 0.72 5.74
CA ALA A 210 14.40 0.97 6.45
C ALA A 210 14.16 -0.09 7.52
N ILE A 211 14.29 -1.39 7.18
CA ILE A 211 14.18 -2.49 8.13
C ILE A 211 15.17 -2.31 9.28
N LYS A 212 16.43 -1.96 8.96
CA LYS A 212 17.42 -1.70 10.00
C LYS A 212 17.01 -0.57 10.93
N ALA A 213 16.56 0.55 10.38
CA ALA A 213 16.16 1.71 11.17
C ALA A 213 14.92 1.42 12.04
N ASP A 214 13.99 0.57 11.57
CA ASP A 214 12.84 0.13 12.36
C ASP A 214 13.28 -0.75 13.53
N VAL A 215 14.19 -1.71 13.30
CA VAL A 215 14.76 -2.56 14.37
C VAL A 215 15.57 -1.72 15.35
N ASP A 216 16.37 -0.76 14.86
CA ASP A 216 17.16 0.14 15.71
C ASP A 216 16.26 0.97 16.65
N ALA A 217 15.04 1.34 16.22
CA ALA A 217 14.08 2.04 17.07
C ALA A 217 13.61 1.20 18.27
N TYR A 218 13.53 -0.13 18.13
CA TYR A 218 13.19 -1.05 19.21
C TYR A 218 14.41 -1.51 20.03
N THR A 219 15.63 -1.36 19.51
CA THR A 219 16.86 -1.86 20.13
C THR A 219 17.07 -1.46 21.60
N PRO A 220 16.83 -0.20 22.03
CA PRO A 220 16.99 0.17 23.43
C PRO A 220 16.10 -0.66 24.37
N GLU A 221 14.86 -0.88 23.97
CA GLU A 221 13.91 -1.65 24.77
C GLU A 221 14.19 -3.17 24.72
N LEU A 222 14.63 -3.68 23.57
CA LEU A 222 15.11 -5.07 23.46
C LEU A 222 16.25 -5.33 24.44
N ARG A 223 17.26 -4.46 24.46
CA ARG A 223 18.40 -4.57 25.39
C ARG A 223 17.96 -4.46 26.84
N ARG A 224 17.04 -3.54 27.16
CA ARG A 224 16.49 -3.39 28.53
C ARG A 224 15.79 -4.67 29.00
N ARG A 225 15.26 -5.46 28.08
CA ARG A 225 14.61 -6.75 28.35
C ARG A 225 15.56 -7.95 28.28
N GLY A 226 16.86 -7.71 28.12
CA GLY A 226 17.89 -8.75 28.16
C GLY A 226 18.18 -9.44 26.80
N TYR A 227 17.66 -8.90 25.69
CA TYR A 227 18.02 -9.41 24.36
C TYR A 227 19.46 -9.04 24.05
N SER A 228 20.23 -10.02 23.63
CA SER A 228 21.61 -9.82 23.19
C SER A 228 21.68 -9.17 21.80
N ASP A 229 22.85 -8.65 21.43
CA ASP A 229 23.07 -8.13 20.07
C ASP A 229 22.87 -9.22 18.99
N ASN A 230 23.13 -10.49 19.35
CA ASN A 230 22.85 -11.61 18.45
C ASN A 230 21.35 -11.83 18.24
N ASP A 231 20.52 -11.73 19.30
CA ASP A 231 19.07 -11.83 19.20
C ASP A 231 18.50 -10.69 18.34
N ILE A 232 18.98 -9.47 18.54
CA ILE A 232 18.59 -8.30 17.75
C ILE A 232 18.98 -8.50 16.27
N LYS A 233 20.15 -9.05 16.01
CA LYS A 233 20.60 -9.39 14.66
C LYS A 233 19.75 -10.49 14.03
N MET A 234 19.28 -11.46 14.81
CA MET A 234 18.36 -12.50 14.32
C MET A 234 17.00 -11.88 13.93
N ILE A 235 16.41 -11.01 14.75
CA ILE A 235 15.19 -10.27 14.45
C ILE A 235 15.34 -9.51 13.10
N TYR A 236 16.43 -8.77 12.95
CA TYR A 236 16.73 -8.06 11.70
C TYR A 236 16.81 -9.01 10.49
N ASN A 237 17.56 -10.08 10.61
CA ASN A 237 17.77 -11.05 9.53
C ASN A 237 16.44 -11.72 9.12
N ASP A 238 15.58 -12.03 10.07
CA ASP A 238 14.29 -12.66 9.79
C ASP A 238 13.34 -11.69 9.08
N LEU A 239 13.34 -10.41 9.45
CA LEU A 239 12.60 -9.38 8.73
C LEU A 239 13.13 -9.19 7.30
N VAL A 240 14.45 -9.20 7.09
CA VAL A 240 15.07 -9.17 5.75
C VAL A 240 14.68 -10.39 4.92
N LYS A 241 14.66 -11.58 5.52
CA LYS A 241 14.21 -12.81 4.83
C LYS A 241 12.75 -12.69 4.41
N ARG A 242 11.89 -12.14 5.28
CA ARG A 242 10.48 -11.91 4.95
C ARG A 242 10.29 -10.94 3.80
N TYR A 243 11.01 -9.82 3.81
CA TYR A 243 11.01 -8.89 2.67
C TYR A 243 11.41 -9.59 1.37
N LYS A 244 12.53 -10.33 1.37
CA LYS A 244 12.98 -11.07 0.20
C LYS A 244 11.93 -12.07 -0.28
N TYR A 245 11.32 -12.81 0.65
CA TYR A 245 10.25 -13.75 0.34
C TYR A 245 9.07 -13.06 -0.37
N VAL A 246 8.58 -11.92 0.14
CA VAL A 246 7.49 -11.16 -0.49
C VAL A 246 7.87 -10.75 -1.91
N MET A 247 9.06 -10.23 -2.10
CA MET A 247 9.54 -9.83 -3.43
C MET A 247 9.71 -11.04 -4.36
N GLU A 248 10.18 -12.16 -3.86
CA GLU A 248 10.25 -13.41 -4.63
C GLU A 248 8.87 -13.89 -5.06
N GLN A 249 7.83 -13.77 -4.21
CA GLN A 249 6.47 -14.14 -4.62
C GLN A 249 6.00 -13.26 -5.79
N ILE A 250 6.35 -11.97 -5.79
CA ILE A 250 6.02 -11.04 -6.88
C ILE A 250 6.87 -11.32 -8.12
N CYS A 251 8.14 -11.70 -7.95
CA CYS A 251 9.09 -11.90 -9.05
C CYS A 251 8.94 -13.25 -9.77
N ARG A 252 8.31 -14.27 -9.16
CA ARG A 252 8.22 -15.64 -9.71
C ARG A 252 7.34 -15.76 -10.95
N HIS A 253 6.50 -14.79 -11.20
CA HIS A 253 5.62 -14.77 -12.35
C HIS A 253 6.33 -14.04 -13.52
N LYS A 254 6.98 -14.84 -14.35
CA LYS A 254 7.54 -14.44 -15.66
C LYS A 254 6.58 -14.85 -16.76
#